data_f6027eea789d8daa02304b67d0cdf78b
#
_entry.id   f6027eea789d8daa02304b67d0cdf78b
#
_cell.length_a   1.000
_cell.length_b   1.000
_cell.length_c   1.000
_cell.angle_alpha   90.00
_cell.angle_beta   90.00
_cell.angle_gamma   90.00
#
_symmetry.space_group_name_H-M   'P 1'
#
loop_
_entity.id
_entity.type
_entity.pdbx_description
1 polymer ?
#
loop_
_entity_poly.entity_id
_entity_poly.type
_entity_poly.pdbx_seq_one_letter_code
_entity_poly.pdbx_strand_id
1 'polypeptide(L)'
;SQRDSGWLQLFAEDNQEAVDLHIQAFRIAEELSLPVMVCMDGFVLTHALERMDIPSQEQVDQFLPPYEPRQVLDPEDPVSIGAMVGPEAFTEVRYLAQHRFNTALEVLPRVQEEFAKIFGRRSGGLLSTYRTEDTDIRVIGMGSCIGTIKDSVDELRDEGLNVGVVSLKSFRPFPYDAVREALKGASRVVVIDRTVTPGSRGVLGMEVESALRGTGTAVNTVIAGLGGRAITRHSIKATLKDAAAGKLPDIFFMDLDRELVENQLAREAKTRRSGPAAEEMLKDVGRRSAAQAASK
;
A
#
# COMPACT_ATOMS: atom_id res chain seq x y z
N SER A 1 -0.22 5.09 -11.03
CA SER A 1 -1.01 5.80 -12.04
C SER A 1 -2.52 5.60 -11.85
N GLN A 2 -2.95 4.45 -11.29
CA GLN A 2 -4.38 4.14 -11.11
C GLN A 2 -4.96 4.60 -9.76
N ARG A 3 -4.19 5.31 -8.95
CA ARG A 3 -4.61 5.78 -7.63
C ARG A 3 -5.95 6.53 -7.63
N ASP A 4 -6.16 7.36 -8.63
CA ASP A 4 -7.30 8.28 -8.72
C ASP A 4 -8.28 7.89 -9.83
N SER A 5 -8.30 6.60 -10.24
CA SER A 5 -9.15 6.09 -11.33
C SER A 5 -10.63 5.90 -10.95
N GLY A 6 -10.98 6.04 -9.67
CA GLY A 6 -12.34 5.79 -9.18
C GLY A 6 -12.65 4.32 -8.88
N TRP A 7 -11.62 3.50 -8.65
CA TRP A 7 -11.73 2.13 -8.18
C TRP A 7 -11.48 2.05 -6.68
N LEU A 8 -12.18 1.17 -5.99
CA LEU A 8 -11.77 0.72 -4.66
C LEU A 8 -10.46 -0.05 -4.80
N GLN A 9 -9.51 0.15 -3.87
CA GLN A 9 -8.18 -0.47 -3.96
C GLN A 9 -7.84 -1.13 -2.64
N LEU A 10 -7.77 -2.47 -2.64
CA LEU A 10 -7.48 -3.31 -1.50
C LEU A 10 -6.13 -4.00 -1.71
N PHE A 11 -5.26 -3.96 -0.70
CA PHE A 11 -3.90 -4.48 -0.78
C PHE A 11 -3.72 -5.72 0.09
N ALA A 12 -3.28 -6.82 -0.53
CA ALA A 12 -2.98 -8.08 0.15
C ALA A 12 -1.54 -8.10 0.68
N GLU A 13 -1.34 -8.63 1.89
CA GLU A 13 -0.02 -8.88 2.49
C GLU A 13 0.61 -10.20 2.03
N ASP A 14 -0.22 -11.22 1.83
CA ASP A 14 0.17 -12.58 1.48
C ASP A 14 -0.81 -13.19 0.48
N ASN A 15 -0.51 -14.40 0.04
CA ASN A 15 -1.33 -15.10 -0.96
C ASN A 15 -2.68 -15.56 -0.39
N GLN A 16 -2.77 -15.88 0.90
CA GLN A 16 -4.06 -16.19 1.52
C GLN A 16 -4.98 -14.97 1.51
N GLU A 17 -4.46 -13.81 1.92
CA GLU A 17 -5.24 -12.57 1.88
C GLU A 17 -5.62 -12.19 0.45
N ALA A 18 -4.75 -12.46 -0.54
CA ALA A 18 -5.10 -12.20 -1.94
C ALA A 18 -6.34 -13.01 -2.39
N VAL A 19 -6.41 -14.31 -2.05
CA VAL A 19 -7.59 -15.14 -2.32
C VAL A 19 -8.82 -14.62 -1.59
N ASP A 20 -8.68 -14.34 -0.31
CA ASP A 20 -9.78 -13.88 0.54
C ASP A 20 -10.34 -12.53 0.09
N LEU A 21 -9.47 -11.61 -0.30
CA LEU A 21 -9.87 -10.31 -0.84
C LEU A 21 -10.58 -10.42 -2.19
N HIS A 22 -10.24 -11.39 -3.04
CA HIS A 22 -10.98 -11.59 -4.29
C HIS A 22 -12.44 -11.97 -4.01
N ILE A 23 -12.68 -12.85 -3.05
CA ILE A 23 -14.04 -13.23 -2.66
C ILE A 23 -14.79 -12.02 -2.08
N GLN A 24 -14.15 -11.27 -1.17
CA GLN A 24 -14.72 -10.07 -0.58
C GLN A 24 -14.97 -8.97 -1.63
N ALA A 25 -14.10 -8.86 -2.64
CA ALA A 25 -14.22 -7.85 -3.68
C ALA A 25 -15.51 -7.98 -4.49
N PHE A 26 -15.95 -9.21 -4.80
CA PHE A 26 -17.25 -9.42 -5.45
C PHE A 26 -18.39 -8.89 -4.58
N ARG A 27 -18.43 -9.26 -3.31
CA ARG A 27 -19.44 -8.79 -2.37
C ARG A 27 -19.48 -7.26 -2.29
N ILE A 28 -18.31 -6.63 -2.17
CA ILE A 28 -18.17 -5.18 -2.04
C ILE A 28 -18.59 -4.47 -3.34
N ALA A 29 -18.12 -4.97 -4.47
CA ALA A 29 -18.41 -4.38 -5.78
C ALA A 29 -19.91 -4.41 -6.10
N GLU A 30 -20.57 -5.52 -5.85
CA GLU A 30 -22.00 -5.70 -6.08
C GLU A 30 -22.84 -4.82 -5.17
N GLU A 31 -22.50 -4.77 -3.88
CA GLU A 31 -23.23 -3.95 -2.92
C GLU A 31 -23.10 -2.45 -3.19
N LEU A 32 -21.92 -1.98 -3.54
CA LEU A 32 -21.64 -0.56 -3.76
C LEU A 32 -21.88 -0.11 -5.20
N SER A 33 -21.99 -1.04 -6.16
CA SER A 33 -21.94 -0.77 -7.59
C SER A 33 -20.71 0.05 -7.97
N LEU A 34 -19.54 -0.34 -7.43
CA LEU A 34 -18.23 0.27 -7.68
C LEU A 34 -17.23 -0.81 -8.09
N PRO A 35 -16.33 -0.51 -9.01
CA PRO A 35 -15.26 -1.43 -9.35
C PRO A 35 -14.26 -1.57 -8.19
N VAL A 36 -13.80 -2.80 -7.94
CA VAL A 36 -12.82 -3.11 -6.90
C VAL A 36 -11.56 -3.70 -7.52
N MET A 37 -10.44 -3.21 -7.08
CA MET A 37 -9.11 -3.65 -7.47
C MET A 37 -8.47 -4.36 -6.27
N VAL A 38 -8.17 -5.66 -6.40
CA VAL A 38 -7.34 -6.39 -5.46
C VAL A 38 -5.89 -6.26 -5.92
N CYS A 39 -5.08 -5.61 -5.10
CA CYS A 39 -3.70 -5.29 -5.39
C CYS A 39 -2.76 -6.27 -4.66
N MET A 40 -1.88 -6.90 -5.41
CA MET A 40 -0.84 -7.78 -4.88
C MET A 40 0.49 -7.49 -5.55
N ASP A 41 1.57 -7.76 -4.83
CA ASP A 41 2.91 -7.51 -5.34
C ASP A 41 3.28 -8.47 -6.46
N GLY A 42 3.61 -7.94 -7.61
CA GLY A 42 4.24 -8.70 -8.68
C GLY A 42 5.56 -9.29 -8.19
N PHE A 43 5.88 -10.50 -8.61
CA PHE A 43 7.05 -11.30 -8.28
C PHE A 43 7.04 -11.87 -6.86
N VAL A 44 6.86 -11.07 -5.80
CA VAL A 44 6.90 -11.58 -4.41
C VAL A 44 5.73 -12.51 -4.14
N LEU A 45 4.48 -12.05 -4.36
CA LEU A 45 3.29 -12.87 -4.15
C LEU A 45 2.96 -13.75 -5.37
N THR A 46 3.21 -13.24 -6.60
CA THR A 46 2.75 -13.92 -7.83
C THR A 46 3.67 -15.05 -8.30
N HIS A 47 4.91 -15.16 -7.79
CA HIS A 47 5.90 -16.17 -8.19
C HIS A 47 6.36 -17.05 -7.02
N ALA A 48 5.94 -16.77 -5.80
CA ALA A 48 6.18 -17.62 -4.65
C ALA A 48 5.16 -18.77 -4.60
N LEU A 49 5.61 -19.93 -4.09
CA LEU A 49 4.74 -21.05 -3.77
C LEU A 49 4.45 -20.99 -2.27
N GLU A 50 3.22 -20.69 -1.91
CA GLU A 50 2.75 -20.63 -0.53
C GLU A 50 1.56 -21.56 -0.34
N ARG A 51 1.44 -22.11 0.87
CA ARG A 51 0.26 -22.86 1.26
C ARG A 51 -0.90 -21.89 1.48
N MET A 52 -2.06 -22.18 0.88
CA MET A 52 -3.29 -21.45 1.05
C MET A 52 -4.42 -22.41 1.36
N ASP A 53 -5.35 -21.97 2.22
CA ASP A 53 -6.61 -22.67 2.46
C ASP A 53 -7.63 -22.15 1.46
N ILE A 54 -7.93 -22.97 0.45
CA ILE A 54 -8.93 -22.65 -0.56
C ILE A 54 -10.33 -22.92 0.02
N PRO A 55 -11.20 -21.92 0.05
CA PRO A 55 -12.57 -22.09 0.55
C PRO A 55 -13.37 -23.11 -0.24
N SER A 56 -14.32 -23.79 0.42
CA SER A 56 -15.28 -24.64 -0.31
C SER A 56 -16.30 -23.79 -1.06
N GLN A 57 -16.92 -24.38 -2.09
CA GLN A 57 -17.97 -23.71 -2.84
C GLN A 57 -19.16 -23.32 -1.95
N GLU A 58 -19.52 -24.16 -0.99
CA GLU A 58 -20.63 -23.91 -0.05
C GLU A 58 -20.34 -22.68 0.83
N GLN A 59 -19.09 -22.49 1.28
CA GLN A 59 -18.70 -21.30 2.05
C GLN A 59 -18.78 -20.04 1.18
N VAL A 60 -18.35 -20.12 -0.07
CA VAL A 60 -18.43 -18.99 -1.00
C VAL A 60 -19.90 -18.66 -1.32
N ASP A 61 -20.74 -19.64 -1.60
CA ASP A 61 -22.17 -19.45 -1.86
C ASP A 61 -22.92 -18.86 -0.66
N GLN A 62 -22.52 -19.26 0.56
CA GLN A 62 -23.07 -18.65 1.79
C GLN A 62 -22.68 -17.18 1.93
N PHE A 63 -21.48 -16.81 1.51
CA PHE A 63 -20.97 -15.45 1.61
C PHE A 63 -21.44 -14.54 0.47
N LEU A 64 -21.52 -15.05 -0.73
CA LEU A 64 -21.95 -14.33 -1.93
C LEU A 64 -23.38 -14.72 -2.30
N PRO A 65 -24.40 -13.95 -1.90
CA PRO A 65 -25.77 -14.18 -2.36
C PRO A 65 -25.89 -13.93 -3.86
N PRO A 66 -26.93 -14.42 -4.53
CA PRO A 66 -27.21 -14.11 -5.93
C PRO A 66 -27.22 -12.59 -6.15
N TYR A 67 -26.53 -12.15 -7.21
CA TYR A 67 -26.44 -10.72 -7.52
C TYR A 67 -27.77 -10.19 -8.08
N GLU A 68 -28.29 -9.16 -7.43
CA GLU A 68 -29.46 -8.41 -7.90
C GLU A 68 -29.00 -7.00 -8.35
N PRO A 69 -28.87 -6.75 -9.65
CA PRO A 69 -28.39 -5.48 -10.17
C PRO A 69 -29.37 -4.35 -9.84
N ARG A 70 -28.85 -3.23 -9.34
CA ARG A 70 -29.66 -2.02 -9.07
C ARG A 70 -30.07 -1.29 -10.33
N GLN A 71 -29.32 -1.46 -11.41
CA GLN A 71 -29.58 -0.84 -12.69
C GLN A 71 -29.75 -1.95 -13.73
N VAL A 72 -30.89 -1.93 -14.39
CA VAL A 72 -31.22 -2.88 -15.45
C VAL A 72 -31.59 -2.10 -16.71
N LEU A 73 -31.44 -2.74 -17.88
CA LEU A 73 -31.98 -2.27 -19.14
C LEU A 73 -33.46 -2.66 -19.17
N ASP A 74 -34.34 -1.70 -18.94
CA ASP A 74 -35.78 -1.90 -19.00
C ASP A 74 -36.31 -1.30 -20.33
N PRO A 75 -36.86 -2.13 -21.24
CA PRO A 75 -37.44 -1.64 -22.48
C PRO A 75 -38.65 -0.71 -22.29
N GLU A 76 -39.39 -0.84 -21.17
CA GLU A 76 -40.54 0.01 -20.85
C GLU A 76 -40.15 1.35 -20.25
N ASP A 77 -38.93 1.43 -19.65
CA ASP A 77 -38.31 2.68 -19.13
C ASP A 77 -36.89 2.82 -19.66
N PRO A 78 -36.72 3.10 -20.95
CA PRO A 78 -35.40 3.11 -21.57
C PRO A 78 -34.52 4.24 -21.08
N VAL A 79 -33.30 3.91 -20.65
CA VAL A 79 -32.29 4.86 -20.19
C VAL A 79 -30.97 4.71 -20.95
N SER A 80 -30.23 5.79 -21.10
CA SER A 80 -28.84 5.74 -21.59
C SER A 80 -27.89 5.40 -20.45
N ILE A 81 -27.15 4.31 -20.60
CA ILE A 81 -26.02 3.99 -19.72
C ILE A 81 -24.79 4.72 -20.25
N GLY A 82 -24.09 5.48 -19.39
CA GLY A 82 -22.95 6.29 -19.78
C GLY A 82 -23.33 7.63 -20.44
N ALA A 83 -24.45 8.20 -20.06
CA ALA A 83 -24.87 9.53 -20.54
C ALA A 83 -23.78 10.60 -20.28
N MET A 84 -23.56 11.47 -21.25
CA MET A 84 -22.71 12.63 -21.09
C MET A 84 -23.42 13.66 -20.21
N VAL A 85 -22.75 14.05 -19.11
CA VAL A 85 -23.28 15.04 -18.17
C VAL A 85 -22.51 16.34 -18.33
N GLY A 86 -23.24 17.43 -18.58
CA GLY A 86 -22.70 18.78 -18.72
C GLY A 86 -22.51 19.51 -17.37
N PRO A 87 -22.15 20.78 -17.41
CA PRO A 87 -21.87 21.58 -16.21
C PRO A 87 -23.09 21.73 -15.29
N GLU A 88 -24.29 21.52 -15.79
CA GLU A 88 -25.54 21.64 -15.04
C GLU A 88 -25.72 20.56 -13.94
N ALA A 89 -25.04 19.40 -14.06
CA ALA A 89 -25.18 18.31 -13.09
C ALA A 89 -23.88 17.51 -12.83
N PHE A 90 -22.76 17.88 -13.43
CA PHE A 90 -21.51 17.11 -13.29
C PHE A 90 -20.98 17.10 -11.84
N THR A 91 -21.13 18.22 -11.12
CA THR A 91 -20.73 18.32 -9.70
C THR A 91 -21.51 17.32 -8.84
N GLU A 92 -22.82 17.21 -9.05
CA GLU A 92 -23.70 16.30 -8.31
C GLU A 92 -23.36 14.85 -8.60
N VAL A 93 -23.09 14.51 -9.85
CA VAL A 93 -22.66 13.15 -10.24
C VAL A 93 -21.32 12.79 -9.57
N ARG A 94 -20.35 13.73 -9.54
CA ARG A 94 -19.07 13.51 -8.84
C ARG A 94 -19.24 13.40 -7.33
N TYR A 95 -20.14 14.19 -6.73
CA TYR A 95 -20.46 14.09 -5.31
C TYR A 95 -21.08 12.73 -4.96
N LEU A 96 -22.01 12.22 -5.77
CA LEU A 96 -22.60 10.89 -5.56
C LEU A 96 -21.53 9.78 -5.62
N ALA A 97 -20.59 9.87 -6.53
CA ALA A 97 -19.45 8.94 -6.57
C ALA A 97 -18.62 9.01 -5.28
N GLN A 98 -18.29 10.22 -4.82
CA GLN A 98 -17.56 10.42 -3.56
C GLN A 98 -18.36 9.88 -2.36
N HIS A 99 -19.66 10.10 -2.32
CA HIS A 99 -20.53 9.56 -1.26
C HIS A 99 -20.45 8.02 -1.17
N ARG A 100 -20.48 7.32 -2.32
CA ARG A 100 -20.32 5.86 -2.35
C ARG A 100 -18.95 5.38 -1.82
N PHE A 101 -17.88 6.13 -2.13
CA PHE A 101 -16.57 5.86 -1.56
C PHE A 101 -16.54 6.04 -0.04
N ASN A 102 -17.24 7.06 0.49
CA ASN A 102 -17.37 7.23 1.93
C ASN A 102 -18.16 6.08 2.57
N THR A 103 -19.25 5.64 1.93
CA THR A 103 -20.01 4.45 2.36
C THR A 103 -19.14 3.18 2.39
N ALA A 104 -18.17 3.05 1.49
CA ALA A 104 -17.26 1.90 1.48
C ALA A 104 -16.43 1.81 2.77
N LEU A 105 -16.14 2.91 3.47
CA LEU A 105 -15.44 2.88 4.76
C LEU A 105 -16.21 2.14 5.87
N GLU A 106 -17.54 2.08 5.76
CA GLU A 106 -18.42 1.32 6.68
C GLU A 106 -18.63 -0.11 6.19
N VAL A 107 -18.72 -0.30 4.88
CA VAL A 107 -18.96 -1.61 4.24
C VAL A 107 -17.74 -2.53 4.41
N LEU A 108 -16.53 -2.03 4.19
CA LEU A 108 -15.31 -2.85 4.27
C LEU A 108 -15.12 -3.56 5.62
N PRO A 109 -15.21 -2.89 6.78
CA PRO A 109 -15.11 -3.58 8.07
C PRO A 109 -16.25 -4.58 8.31
N ARG A 110 -17.48 -4.25 7.89
CA ARG A 110 -18.61 -5.16 8.03
C ARG A 110 -18.43 -6.43 7.20
N VAL A 111 -18.01 -6.30 5.96
CA VAL A 111 -17.73 -7.43 5.07
C VAL A 111 -16.59 -8.31 5.63
N GLN A 112 -15.56 -7.71 6.22
CA GLN A 112 -14.50 -8.43 6.92
C GLN A 112 -15.05 -9.28 8.08
N GLU A 113 -15.96 -8.74 8.90
CA GLU A 113 -16.56 -9.48 10.01
C GLU A 113 -17.48 -10.60 9.53
N GLU A 114 -18.26 -10.37 8.48
CA GLU A 114 -19.10 -11.41 7.85
C GLU A 114 -18.21 -12.52 7.27
N PHE A 115 -17.12 -12.17 6.59
CA PHE A 115 -16.13 -13.11 6.09
C PHE A 115 -15.51 -13.94 7.22
N ALA A 116 -15.07 -13.29 8.28
CA ALA A 116 -14.46 -13.97 9.43
C ALA A 116 -15.38 -15.01 10.07
N LYS A 117 -16.69 -14.75 10.14
CA LYS A 117 -17.68 -15.70 10.69
C LYS A 117 -17.82 -16.97 9.87
N ILE A 118 -17.72 -16.87 8.55
CA ILE A 118 -17.92 -18.00 7.62
C ILE A 118 -16.61 -18.78 7.40
N PHE A 119 -15.50 -18.06 7.21
CA PHE A 119 -14.22 -18.65 6.84
C PHE A 119 -13.27 -18.89 8.01
N GLY A 120 -13.61 -18.42 9.23
CA GLY A 120 -12.83 -18.64 10.45
C GLY A 120 -11.52 -17.85 10.52
N ARG A 121 -11.30 -16.89 9.63
CA ARG A 121 -10.11 -16.03 9.60
C ARG A 121 -10.45 -14.61 9.18
N ARG A 122 -9.67 -13.66 9.68
CA ARG A 122 -9.81 -12.24 9.32
C ARG A 122 -8.88 -11.87 8.20
N SER A 123 -9.44 -11.32 7.12
CA SER A 123 -8.70 -10.76 5.97
C SER A 123 -9.39 -9.48 5.52
N GLY A 124 -8.64 -8.52 4.98
CA GLY A 124 -9.21 -7.28 4.45
C GLY A 124 -9.54 -6.23 5.51
N GLY A 125 -10.68 -5.55 5.35
CA GLY A 125 -11.07 -4.40 6.16
C GLY A 125 -10.32 -3.12 5.75
N LEU A 126 -10.10 -2.20 6.71
CA LEU A 126 -9.43 -0.93 6.45
C LEU A 126 -7.93 -1.01 6.70
N LEU A 127 -7.53 -1.58 7.82
CA LEU A 127 -6.15 -1.76 8.27
C LEU A 127 -6.09 -2.85 9.35
N SER A 128 -4.88 -3.30 9.67
CA SER A 128 -4.60 -4.12 10.85
C SER A 128 -3.39 -3.57 11.61
N THR A 129 -3.32 -3.89 12.90
CA THR A 129 -2.22 -3.46 13.79
C THR A 129 -1.46 -4.68 14.30
N TYR A 130 -0.16 -4.50 14.51
CA TYR A 130 0.69 -5.52 15.08
C TYR A 130 1.63 -4.90 16.10
N ARG A 131 1.52 -5.30 17.38
CA ARG A 131 2.34 -4.81 18.50
C ARG A 131 2.38 -3.29 18.59
N THR A 132 1.23 -2.62 18.43
CA THR A 132 1.15 -1.14 18.48
C THR A 132 0.89 -0.60 19.88
N GLU A 133 0.59 -1.46 20.83
CA GLU A 133 0.39 -1.09 22.22
C GLU A 133 1.72 -0.58 22.81
N ASP A 134 1.68 0.51 23.56
CA ASP A 134 2.82 1.10 24.27
C ASP A 134 4.04 1.38 23.38
N THR A 135 3.80 1.85 22.14
CA THR A 135 4.87 2.16 21.20
C THR A 135 4.92 3.65 20.86
N ASP A 136 6.13 4.24 20.96
CA ASP A 136 6.40 5.61 20.54
C ASP A 136 6.62 5.74 19.02
N ILE A 137 7.06 4.66 18.39
CA ILE A 137 7.33 4.60 16.96
C ILE A 137 6.41 3.59 16.32
N ARG A 138 5.69 4.00 15.28
CA ARG A 138 4.88 3.09 14.47
C ARG A 138 5.29 3.12 13.01
N VAL A 139 5.38 1.94 12.43
CA VAL A 139 5.62 1.78 11.00
C VAL A 139 4.28 1.57 10.32
N ILE A 140 4.03 2.27 9.23
CA ILE A 140 2.87 2.01 8.37
C ILE A 140 3.33 1.68 6.96
N GLY A 141 2.72 0.66 6.39
CA GLY A 141 2.97 0.21 5.03
C GLY A 141 1.80 -0.58 4.46
N MET A 142 1.95 -1.12 3.26
CA MET A 142 0.96 -1.98 2.60
C MET A 142 1.62 -3.01 1.69
N GLY A 143 0.93 -4.13 1.46
CA GLY A 143 1.39 -5.21 0.60
C GLY A 143 2.41 -6.13 1.27
N SER A 144 3.14 -6.92 0.48
CA SER A 144 3.99 -8.02 0.96
C SER A 144 5.14 -7.61 1.87
N CYS A 145 5.58 -6.35 1.84
CA CYS A 145 6.66 -5.90 2.72
C CYS A 145 6.28 -5.93 4.21
N ILE A 146 5.00 -6.01 4.53
CA ILE A 146 4.50 -6.02 5.91
C ILE A 146 5.01 -7.23 6.68
N GLY A 147 5.09 -8.41 6.07
CA GLY A 147 5.68 -9.60 6.72
C GLY A 147 7.11 -9.34 7.17
N THR A 148 7.97 -8.83 6.28
CA THR A 148 9.35 -8.48 6.61
C THR A 148 9.45 -7.38 7.66
N ILE A 149 8.51 -6.43 7.67
CA ILE A 149 8.45 -5.38 8.70
C ILE A 149 8.08 -5.98 10.06
N LYS A 150 7.09 -6.88 10.12
CA LYS A 150 6.70 -7.58 11.37
C LYS A 150 7.87 -8.35 11.98
N ASP A 151 8.59 -9.15 11.16
CA ASP A 151 9.80 -9.87 11.60
C ASP A 151 10.86 -8.90 12.14
N SER A 152 11.08 -7.78 11.45
CA SER A 152 12.05 -6.76 11.86
C SER A 152 11.66 -6.09 13.17
N VAL A 153 10.35 -5.87 13.38
CA VAL A 153 9.80 -5.31 14.62
C VAL A 153 10.00 -6.28 15.78
N ASP A 154 9.79 -7.59 15.57
CA ASP A 154 10.01 -8.59 16.61
C ASP A 154 11.48 -8.59 17.07
N GLU A 155 12.42 -8.64 16.11
CA GLU A 155 13.84 -8.56 16.42
C GLU A 155 14.24 -7.25 17.13
N LEU A 156 13.68 -6.10 16.73
CA LEU A 156 13.96 -4.81 17.35
C LEU A 156 13.41 -4.72 18.78
N ARG A 157 12.25 -5.30 19.03
CA ARG A 157 11.67 -5.36 20.39
C ARG A 157 12.49 -6.25 21.32
N ASP A 158 13.05 -7.35 20.81
CA ASP A 158 14.00 -8.18 21.56
C ASP A 158 15.30 -7.41 21.86
N GLU A 159 15.68 -6.46 21.01
CA GLU A 159 16.79 -5.53 21.23
C GLU A 159 16.42 -4.32 22.14
N GLY A 160 15.16 -4.22 22.60
CA GLY A 160 14.68 -3.17 23.50
C GLY A 160 14.11 -1.93 22.82
N LEU A 161 13.90 -1.94 21.50
CA LEU A 161 13.27 -0.84 20.76
C LEU A 161 11.77 -1.10 20.55
N ASN A 162 10.91 -0.34 21.24
CA ASN A 162 9.46 -0.47 21.13
C ASN A 162 8.91 0.13 19.84
N VAL A 163 8.66 -0.72 18.86
CA VAL A 163 8.09 -0.36 17.56
C VAL A 163 6.84 -1.21 17.31
N GLY A 164 5.83 -0.63 16.67
CA GLY A 164 4.64 -1.33 16.22
C GLY A 164 4.40 -1.15 14.72
N VAL A 165 3.53 -1.97 14.14
CA VAL A 165 3.20 -1.95 12.70
C VAL A 165 1.72 -1.68 12.49
N VAL A 166 1.42 -0.82 11.54
CA VAL A 166 0.07 -0.62 10.97
C VAL A 166 0.12 -1.07 9.51
N SER A 167 -0.64 -2.08 9.19
CA SER A 167 -0.80 -2.58 7.83
C SER A 167 -2.05 -2.01 7.20
N LEU A 168 -1.89 -1.18 6.18
CA LEU A 168 -3.00 -0.61 5.44
C LEU A 168 -3.55 -1.65 4.45
N LYS A 169 -4.86 -1.88 4.49
CA LYS A 169 -5.58 -2.78 3.59
C LYS A 169 -6.34 -2.02 2.52
N SER A 170 -7.08 -0.99 2.90
CA SER A 170 -7.79 -0.11 1.97
C SER A 170 -6.94 1.13 1.66
N PHE A 171 -6.51 1.26 0.41
CA PHE A 171 -5.82 2.46 -0.05
C PHE A 171 -6.79 3.46 -0.70
N ARG A 172 -7.86 2.95 -1.30
CA ARG A 172 -9.01 3.73 -1.78
C ARG A 172 -10.32 3.00 -1.42
N PRO A 173 -11.22 3.64 -0.67
CA PRO A 173 -11.03 4.94 0.00
C PRO A 173 -9.90 4.90 1.02
N PHE A 174 -9.20 6.03 1.20
CA PHE A 174 -8.20 6.10 2.26
C PHE A 174 -8.89 6.30 3.61
N PRO A 175 -8.63 5.44 4.60
CA PRO A 175 -9.36 5.46 5.88
C PRO A 175 -8.70 6.43 6.88
N TYR A 176 -8.80 7.73 6.64
CA TYR A 176 -8.13 8.79 7.41
C TYR A 176 -8.33 8.67 8.91
N ASP A 177 -9.57 8.45 9.36
CA ASP A 177 -9.88 8.37 10.79
C ASP A 177 -9.33 7.09 11.43
N ALA A 178 -9.43 5.95 10.74
CA ALA A 178 -8.87 4.69 11.22
C ALA A 178 -7.33 4.75 11.30
N VAL A 179 -6.67 5.36 10.31
CA VAL A 179 -5.22 5.59 10.32
C VAL A 179 -4.82 6.52 11.46
N ARG A 180 -5.55 7.63 11.65
CA ARG A 180 -5.30 8.56 12.75
C ARG A 180 -5.43 7.87 14.11
N GLU A 181 -6.46 7.07 14.32
CA GLU A 181 -6.65 6.33 15.59
C GLU A 181 -5.59 5.25 15.78
N ALA A 182 -5.25 4.48 14.73
CA ALA A 182 -4.21 3.46 14.80
C ALA A 182 -2.79 4.02 15.04
N LEU A 183 -2.56 5.30 14.71
CA LEU A 183 -1.28 6.00 14.91
C LEU A 183 -1.30 6.96 16.10
N LYS A 184 -2.41 7.05 16.82
CA LYS A 184 -2.58 7.93 17.98
C LYS A 184 -1.60 7.59 19.10
N GLY A 185 -0.96 8.62 19.66
CA GLY A 185 0.02 8.47 20.73
C GLY A 185 1.44 8.14 20.26
N ALA A 186 1.65 7.83 19.00
CA ALA A 186 2.99 7.71 18.45
C ALA A 186 3.63 9.10 18.34
N SER A 187 4.85 9.24 18.84
CA SER A 187 5.65 10.46 18.64
C SER A 187 6.22 10.54 17.22
N ARG A 188 6.41 9.38 16.59
CA ARG A 188 6.97 9.24 15.24
C ARG A 188 6.30 8.13 14.45
N VAL A 189 6.04 8.42 13.19
CA VAL A 189 5.53 7.44 12.21
C VAL A 189 6.52 7.32 11.07
N VAL A 190 6.91 6.09 10.76
CA VAL A 190 7.75 5.74 9.61
C VAL A 190 6.86 5.09 8.55
N VAL A 191 6.72 5.75 7.41
CA VAL A 191 5.94 5.24 6.29
C VAL A 191 6.86 4.50 5.33
N ILE A 192 6.66 3.20 5.15
CA ILE A 192 7.37 2.43 4.11
C ILE A 192 6.55 2.50 2.83
N ASP A 193 7.03 3.28 1.88
CA ASP A 193 6.36 3.54 0.61
C ASP A 193 7.14 2.92 -0.55
N ARG A 194 6.49 2.07 -1.32
CA ARG A 194 7.11 1.37 -2.46
C ARG A 194 6.97 2.13 -3.77
N THR A 195 6.57 3.38 -3.68
CA THR A 195 6.42 4.27 -4.82
C THR A 195 6.98 5.66 -4.52
N VAL A 196 7.40 6.35 -5.56
CA VAL A 196 7.71 7.77 -5.53
C VAL A 196 7.10 8.43 -6.76
N THR A 197 6.48 9.57 -6.57
CA THR A 197 6.00 10.41 -7.67
C THR A 197 7.06 11.47 -7.95
N PRO A 198 7.76 11.44 -9.10
CA PRO A 198 8.74 12.47 -9.44
C PRO A 198 8.14 13.88 -9.35
N GLY A 199 8.86 14.79 -8.69
CA GLY A 199 8.36 16.14 -8.41
C GLY A 199 7.41 16.25 -7.22
N SER A 200 7.18 15.15 -6.49
CA SER A 200 6.35 15.09 -5.28
C SER A 200 7.02 14.18 -4.24
N ARG A 201 6.25 13.38 -3.53
CA ARG A 201 6.69 12.49 -2.43
C ARG A 201 6.24 11.05 -2.67
N GLY A 202 6.41 10.22 -1.68
CA GLY A 202 5.77 8.90 -1.61
C GLY A 202 4.25 9.03 -1.53
N VAL A 203 3.57 8.16 -2.25
CA VAL A 203 2.10 8.24 -2.39
C VAL A 203 1.38 7.94 -1.07
N LEU A 204 1.83 6.90 -0.35
CA LEU A 204 1.31 6.56 0.97
C LEU A 204 1.71 7.62 2.01
N GLY A 205 2.94 8.13 1.92
CA GLY A 205 3.44 9.16 2.82
C GLY A 205 2.56 10.40 2.85
N MET A 206 2.15 10.90 1.69
CA MET A 206 1.26 12.06 1.59
C MET A 206 -0.11 11.84 2.25
N GLU A 207 -0.68 10.65 2.09
CA GLU A 207 -1.97 10.30 2.71
C GLU A 207 -1.86 10.22 4.24
N VAL A 208 -0.78 9.63 4.74
CA VAL A 208 -0.51 9.54 6.18
C VAL A 208 -0.25 10.91 6.80
N GLU A 209 0.55 11.76 6.13
CA GLU A 209 0.76 13.15 6.56
C GLU A 209 -0.58 13.91 6.64
N SER A 210 -1.46 13.72 5.65
CA SER A 210 -2.80 14.29 5.65
C SER A 210 -3.66 13.77 6.81
N ALA A 211 -3.62 12.47 7.10
CA ALA A 211 -4.34 11.87 8.21
C ALA A 211 -3.86 12.42 9.58
N LEU A 212 -2.57 12.67 9.72
CA LEU A 212 -1.95 13.13 10.98
C LEU A 212 -1.85 14.65 11.09
N ARG A 213 -2.43 15.39 10.17
CA ARG A 213 -2.39 16.86 10.21
C ARG A 213 -2.93 17.38 11.55
N GLY A 214 -2.15 18.22 12.21
CA GLY A 214 -2.52 18.86 13.48
C GLY A 214 -2.28 18.00 14.74
N THR A 215 -1.71 16.78 14.62
CA THR A 215 -1.41 15.91 15.78
C THR A 215 -0.06 16.20 16.42
N GLY A 216 0.85 16.86 15.71
CA GLY A 216 2.24 17.06 16.17
C GLY A 216 3.14 15.82 16.01
N THR A 217 2.62 14.72 15.47
CA THR A 217 3.40 13.50 15.22
C THR A 217 4.38 13.72 14.06
N ALA A 218 5.65 13.36 14.28
CA ALA A 218 6.66 13.40 13.22
C ALA A 218 6.44 12.27 12.22
N VAL A 219 6.45 12.59 10.92
CA VAL A 219 6.28 11.59 9.84
C VAL A 219 7.54 11.56 8.99
N ASN A 220 8.12 10.37 8.81
CA ASN A 220 9.22 10.14 7.88
C ASN A 220 8.75 9.20 6.77
N THR A 221 8.87 9.60 5.52
CA THR A 221 8.54 8.77 4.36
C THR A 221 9.80 8.08 3.85
N VAL A 222 9.81 6.75 3.90
CA VAL A 222 10.90 5.90 3.43
C VAL A 222 10.50 5.28 2.11
N ILE A 223 11.15 5.70 1.03
CA ILE A 223 10.99 5.13 -0.29
C ILE A 223 11.84 3.86 -0.37
N ALA A 224 11.20 2.71 -0.59
CA ALA A 224 11.84 1.41 -0.57
C ALA A 224 11.35 0.50 -1.70
N GLY A 225 12.15 -0.47 -2.12
CA GLY A 225 11.72 -1.53 -3.04
C GLY A 225 11.47 -1.09 -4.48
N LEU A 226 11.93 0.09 -4.90
CA LEU A 226 11.77 0.55 -6.28
C LEU A 226 12.45 -0.42 -7.27
N GLY A 227 11.74 -0.75 -8.36
CA GLY A 227 12.25 -1.66 -9.38
C GLY A 227 12.45 -3.10 -8.90
N GLY A 228 11.80 -3.50 -7.80
CA GLY A 228 11.96 -4.84 -7.22
C GLY A 228 13.19 -5.01 -6.33
N ARG A 229 13.87 -3.90 -5.93
CA ARG A 229 14.97 -3.97 -4.97
C ARG A 229 14.46 -4.62 -3.67
N ALA A 230 15.20 -5.60 -3.16
CA ALA A 230 14.81 -6.31 -1.94
C ALA A 230 14.70 -5.37 -0.73
N ILE A 231 13.59 -5.45 -0.01
CA ILE A 231 13.39 -4.79 1.28
C ILE A 231 13.81 -5.81 2.34
N THR A 232 15.00 -5.64 2.91
CA THR A 232 15.57 -6.63 3.84
C THR A 232 15.29 -6.26 5.30
N ARG A 233 15.25 -7.27 6.19
CA ARG A 233 15.19 -7.03 7.65
C ARG A 233 16.33 -6.14 8.13
N HIS A 234 17.53 -6.31 7.56
CA HIS A 234 18.70 -5.49 7.90
C HIS A 234 18.43 -4.01 7.59
N SER A 235 17.97 -3.69 6.38
CA SER A 235 17.70 -2.31 5.95
C SER A 235 16.55 -1.68 6.75
N ILE A 236 15.48 -2.45 7.04
CA ILE A 236 14.37 -1.98 7.89
C ILE A 236 14.87 -1.68 9.31
N LYS A 237 15.62 -2.60 9.93
CA LYS A 237 16.14 -2.41 11.29
C LYS A 237 17.06 -1.19 11.38
N ALA A 238 17.97 -1.01 10.42
CA ALA A 238 18.84 0.16 10.37
C ALA A 238 18.03 1.46 10.26
N THR A 239 17.04 1.49 9.35
CA THR A 239 16.15 2.64 9.14
C THR A 239 15.35 2.99 10.40
N LEU A 240 14.81 1.99 11.10
CA LEU A 240 14.03 2.22 12.32
C LEU A 240 14.91 2.65 13.51
N LYS A 241 16.14 2.18 13.61
CA LYS A 241 17.12 2.68 14.58
C LYS A 241 17.48 4.14 14.30
N ASP A 242 17.67 4.53 13.06
CA ASP A 242 17.91 5.92 12.67
C ASP A 242 16.68 6.80 12.93
N ALA A 243 15.47 6.29 12.70
CA ALA A 243 14.25 6.99 13.07
C ALA A 243 14.15 7.22 14.59
N ALA A 244 14.44 6.20 15.40
CA ALA A 244 14.46 6.29 16.86
C ALA A 244 15.50 7.30 17.36
N ALA A 245 16.65 7.37 16.70
CA ALA A 245 17.71 8.33 17.01
C ALA A 245 17.43 9.75 16.47
N GLY A 246 16.30 9.99 15.80
CA GLY A 246 15.96 11.28 15.18
C GLY A 246 16.85 11.67 13.99
N LYS A 247 17.54 10.71 13.38
CA LYS A 247 18.47 10.93 12.25
C LYS A 247 17.83 10.77 10.89
N LEU A 248 16.62 10.20 10.84
CA LEU A 248 15.94 9.96 9.57
C LEU A 248 15.39 11.27 9.00
N PRO A 249 15.71 11.65 7.75
CA PRO A 249 15.13 12.82 7.10
C PRO A 249 13.63 12.59 6.77
N ASP A 250 12.90 13.67 6.49
CA ASP A 250 11.48 13.61 6.15
C ASP A 250 11.19 12.67 4.98
N ILE A 251 12.09 12.68 3.97
CA ILE A 251 12.07 11.73 2.84
C ILE A 251 13.42 11.04 2.79
N PHE A 252 13.39 9.72 2.84
CA PHE A 252 14.57 8.87 2.81
C PHE A 252 14.44 7.79 1.74
N PHE A 253 15.46 7.64 0.90
CA PHE A 253 15.54 6.54 -0.05
C PHE A 253 16.37 5.42 0.56
N MET A 254 15.72 4.34 0.96
CA MET A 254 16.36 3.18 1.58
C MET A 254 17.24 2.46 0.55
N ASP A 255 18.44 2.08 0.96
CA ASP A 255 19.43 1.37 0.13
C ASP A 255 19.83 2.12 -1.16
N LEU A 256 19.77 3.47 -1.15
CA LEU A 256 20.25 4.28 -2.25
C LEU A 256 21.78 4.18 -2.38
N ASP A 257 22.27 3.76 -3.54
CA ASP A 257 23.69 3.85 -3.90
C ASP A 257 24.06 5.31 -4.24
N ARG A 258 24.47 6.05 -3.20
CA ARG A 258 24.78 7.47 -3.29
C ARG A 258 25.96 7.73 -4.24
N GLU A 259 26.98 6.89 -4.18
CA GLU A 259 28.15 7.02 -5.05
C GLU A 259 27.78 6.90 -6.52
N LEU A 260 26.91 5.94 -6.86
CA LEU A 260 26.42 5.78 -8.23
C LEU A 260 25.67 7.03 -8.71
N VAL A 261 24.82 7.60 -7.84
CA VAL A 261 24.06 8.82 -8.15
C VAL A 261 25.00 10.03 -8.32
N GLU A 262 25.92 10.24 -7.38
CA GLU A 262 26.87 11.37 -7.39
C GLU A 262 27.77 11.32 -8.62
N ASN A 263 28.28 10.14 -8.98
CA ASN A 263 29.05 9.93 -10.20
C ASN A 263 28.25 10.30 -11.45
N GLN A 264 26.97 9.96 -11.48
CA GLN A 264 26.09 10.28 -12.60
C GLN A 264 25.80 11.78 -12.69
N LEU A 265 25.49 12.44 -11.57
CA LEU A 265 25.27 13.89 -11.52
C LEU A 265 26.54 14.66 -11.95
N ALA A 266 27.73 14.21 -11.50
CA ALA A 266 28.99 14.80 -11.91
C ALA A 266 29.25 14.66 -13.41
N ARG A 267 28.84 13.58 -14.04
CA ARG A 267 28.90 13.41 -15.49
C ARG A 267 27.94 14.35 -16.21
N GLU A 268 26.71 14.46 -15.74
CA GLU A 268 25.67 15.33 -16.32
C GLU A 268 26.07 16.81 -16.29
N ALA A 269 26.78 17.23 -15.26
CA ALA A 269 27.29 18.59 -15.17
C ALA A 269 28.40 18.93 -16.17
N LYS A 270 29.14 17.92 -16.68
CA LYS A 270 30.36 18.13 -17.48
C LYS A 270 30.18 17.88 -18.96
N THR A 271 29.27 17.04 -19.38
CA THR A 271 29.21 16.54 -20.77
C THR A 271 27.82 16.47 -21.33
N ARG A 272 27.65 16.96 -22.56
CA ARG A 272 26.48 16.64 -23.37
C ARG A 272 26.56 15.16 -23.78
N ARG A 273 25.47 14.42 -23.63
CA ARG A 273 25.42 12.98 -23.87
C ARG A 273 24.48 12.61 -24.98
N SER A 274 24.73 11.44 -25.55
CA SER A 274 23.76 10.66 -26.30
C SER A 274 23.31 9.47 -25.45
N GLY A 275 22.00 9.29 -25.31
CA GLY A 275 21.41 8.18 -24.61
C GLY A 275 21.01 8.46 -23.15
N PRO A 276 20.20 7.57 -22.53
CA PRO A 276 19.67 7.75 -21.19
C PRO A 276 20.74 7.49 -20.11
N ALA A 277 20.66 8.24 -19.00
CA ALA A 277 21.54 8.09 -17.83
C ALA A 277 21.55 6.66 -17.25
N ALA A 278 20.42 5.94 -17.37
CA ALA A 278 20.30 4.57 -16.92
C ALA A 278 21.33 3.61 -17.55
N GLU A 279 21.66 3.76 -18.83
CA GLU A 279 22.65 2.90 -19.48
C GLU A 279 24.05 3.08 -18.92
N GLU A 280 24.43 4.29 -18.56
CA GLU A 280 25.74 4.55 -17.96
C GLU A 280 25.82 4.02 -16.53
N MET A 281 24.74 4.19 -15.76
CA MET A 281 24.63 3.59 -14.43
C MET A 281 24.74 2.06 -14.49
N LEU A 282 24.09 1.40 -15.46
CA LEU A 282 24.18 -0.05 -15.64
C LEU A 282 25.60 -0.49 -16.01
N LYS A 283 26.34 0.28 -16.83
CA LYS A 283 27.75 0.02 -17.13
C LYS A 283 28.62 0.13 -15.88
N ASP A 284 28.38 1.11 -15.01
CA ASP A 284 29.11 1.25 -13.75
C ASP A 284 28.85 0.09 -12.80
N VAL A 285 27.60 -0.32 -12.66
CA VAL A 285 27.23 -1.51 -11.87
C VAL A 285 27.92 -2.76 -12.41
N GLY A 286 27.92 -2.98 -13.72
CA GLY A 286 28.60 -4.10 -14.36
C GLY A 286 30.12 -4.10 -14.12
N ARG A 287 30.78 -2.94 -14.19
CA ARG A 287 32.21 -2.81 -13.90
C ARG A 287 32.56 -3.11 -12.45
N ARG A 288 31.77 -2.64 -11.49
CA ARG A 288 31.94 -2.94 -10.05
C ARG A 288 31.81 -4.44 -9.78
N SER A 289 30.79 -5.08 -10.35
CA SER A 289 30.58 -6.53 -10.21
C SER A 289 31.72 -7.34 -10.78
N ALA A 290 32.26 -6.96 -11.94
CA ALA A 290 33.42 -7.60 -12.56
C ALA A 290 34.72 -7.42 -11.71
N ALA A 291 34.94 -6.22 -11.17
CA ALA A 291 36.08 -5.95 -10.29
C ALA A 291 36.01 -6.76 -8.99
N GLN A 292 34.83 -6.89 -8.38
CA GLN A 292 34.62 -7.70 -7.18
C GLN A 292 34.79 -9.19 -7.44
N ALA A 293 34.42 -9.68 -8.63
CA ALA A 293 34.63 -11.07 -9.02
C ALA A 293 36.11 -11.40 -9.26
N ALA A 294 36.89 -10.45 -9.78
CA ALA A 294 38.33 -10.61 -10.04
C ALA A 294 39.19 -10.51 -8.76
N SER A 295 38.65 -9.99 -7.67
CA SER A 295 39.32 -9.87 -6.35
C SER A 295 39.10 -11.05 -5.40
N LYS A 296 38.28 -11.99 -5.80
CA LYS A 296 38.04 -13.29 -5.10
C LYS A 296 38.81 -14.41 -5.76
#